data_356196d809a0fa33168181dd1764dad5
#
_entry.id   356196d809a0fa33168181dd1764dad5
#
_cell.length_a   1.000
_cell.length_b   1.000
_cell.length_c   1.000
_cell.angle_alpha   90.00
_cell.angle_beta   90.00
_cell.angle_gamma   90.00
#
_symmetry.space_group_name_H-M   'P 1'
#
loop_
_entity.id
_entity.type
_entity.pdbx_description
1 polymer ?
#
loop_
_entity_poly.entity_id
_entity_poly.type
_entity_poly.pdbx_seq_one_letter_code
_entity_poly.pdbx_strand_id
1 'polypeptide(L)'
;MKIIKNCCIILILCISISCNKNSDNPDSIPDVPANALTPTYINMAISTDKACYNPGDAVAFTIDNSLLPSTAKVRYKQLNTVLSEADVTGPTWIWKTPETDYKGYLAEVYATNNGIETIYATIGIDVSSGWTKFPRYGFLSGFSQLSDNDIQAVISNLNKYHINGLQFYDWQNKHHKPLPIINSAPASTWKDIINRDIYLTTIQKYINSAHAHNMKAMFYDLIYGAWESGETDGVQKEWYVYKDNTHSNKDFHPLSSPFLSNIYLLDPSNAGWQQYFINEIKTVYRYLNFDGFHMDQLGDRGSSYKYDGSFLNLSQTFKPFIDAVHAADNQKSNVMNAVQQYGQQGIANAYSDFLYTEVWSPSDSYGDLALLIKQNNILSNNTKNTVLAAYMNYDMSKNKGYFNTPSVLMTNSVIFAFGGAHLELGEHMLGNEYFPNDNLGMKDDLKSSLVSYYDFLVAYQNLLRDGGTFNTVDISSIDKKLTLEPWPASAGNVAVFGKKINTLQIMHFINFTNSKTQSWRDNTGIQVSPLLIKDTKLVFASTAPVKKIWIASPDIAGGASRNLNFVQIGTKVTFILPEIKYWDMVVVEY
;
A
#
# COMPACT_ATOMS: atom_id res chain seq x y z
N MET A 1 80.64 -71.25 -29.72
CA MET A 1 80.85 -69.86 -29.44
C MET A 1 79.71 -69.10 -30.10
N LYS A 2 78.67 -68.81 -29.41
CA LYS A 2 77.50 -68.13 -29.99
C LYS A 2 77.21 -66.88 -29.16
N ILE A 3 77.18 -65.76 -29.86
CA ILE A 3 76.94 -64.44 -29.36
C ILE A 3 75.41 -64.26 -29.37
N ILE A 4 74.80 -63.98 -28.22
CA ILE A 4 73.42 -63.69 -28.08
C ILE A 4 73.31 -62.14 -28.02
N LYS A 5 72.58 -61.57 -28.99
CA LYS A 5 72.21 -60.15 -29.00
C LYS A 5 70.94 -59.94 -28.21
N ASN A 6 70.96 -59.13 -27.15
CA ASN A 6 69.79 -58.63 -26.45
C ASN A 6 69.18 -57.43 -27.23
N CYS A 7 67.93 -57.56 -27.60
CA CYS A 7 67.11 -56.51 -28.21
C CYS A 7 66.21 -55.86 -27.13
N CYS A 8 66.54 -54.61 -26.75
CA CYS A 8 65.68 -53.80 -25.89
C CYS A 8 64.57 -53.21 -26.76
N ILE A 9 63.30 -53.61 -26.44
CA ILE A 9 62.14 -52.98 -27.00
C ILE A 9 61.76 -51.81 -26.07
N ILE A 10 61.85 -50.57 -26.56
CA ILE A 10 61.35 -49.36 -25.87
C ILE A 10 59.87 -49.20 -26.29
N LEU A 11 59.02 -49.37 -25.33
CA LEU A 11 57.56 -49.12 -25.48
C LEU A 11 57.30 -47.62 -25.29
N ILE A 12 57.06 -46.90 -26.40
CA ILE A 12 56.66 -45.47 -26.34
C ILE A 12 55.16 -45.45 -26.06
N LEU A 13 54.81 -45.05 -24.86
CA LEU A 13 53.43 -44.78 -24.49
C LEU A 13 53.03 -43.40 -25.01
N CYS A 14 52.29 -43.35 -26.12
CA CYS A 14 51.66 -42.11 -26.58
C CYS A 14 50.49 -41.77 -25.66
N ILE A 15 50.66 -40.83 -24.73
CA ILE A 15 49.58 -40.20 -24.01
C ILE A 15 48.93 -39.20 -24.97
N SER A 16 47.81 -39.55 -25.56
CA SER A 16 46.94 -38.63 -26.26
C SER A 16 46.24 -37.73 -25.24
N ILE A 17 46.77 -36.52 -24.99
CA ILE A 17 46.08 -35.45 -24.31
C ILE A 17 44.95 -34.99 -25.27
N SER A 18 43.75 -35.45 -25.04
CA SER A 18 42.53 -34.90 -25.64
C SER A 18 42.26 -33.54 -24.97
N CYS A 19 42.74 -32.47 -25.58
CA CYS A 19 42.26 -31.13 -25.29
C CYS A 19 40.81 -31.06 -25.78
N ASN A 20 39.85 -31.24 -24.89
CA ASN A 20 38.50 -30.82 -25.12
C ASN A 20 38.53 -29.27 -25.21
N LYS A 21 38.64 -28.73 -26.41
CA LYS A 21 38.25 -27.36 -26.69
C LYS A 21 36.73 -27.31 -26.52
N ASN A 22 36.27 -26.97 -25.32
CA ASN A 22 34.98 -26.35 -25.22
C ASN A 22 35.02 -25.10 -26.08
N SER A 23 34.46 -25.18 -27.26
CA SER A 23 34.15 -23.99 -28.04
C SER A 23 33.11 -23.25 -27.20
N ASP A 24 33.54 -22.21 -26.51
CA ASP A 24 32.65 -21.22 -25.96
C ASP A 24 31.84 -20.62 -27.12
N ASN A 25 30.71 -21.25 -27.41
CA ASN A 25 29.72 -20.68 -28.32
C ASN A 25 29.11 -19.50 -27.57
N PRO A 26 29.34 -18.26 -27.98
CA PRO A 26 28.80 -17.08 -27.29
C PRO A 26 27.27 -17.05 -27.26
N ASP A 27 26.61 -17.94 -28.00
CA ASP A 27 25.16 -18.12 -28.01
C ASP A 27 24.68 -19.27 -27.13
N SER A 28 25.56 -20.06 -26.48
CA SER A 28 25.14 -21.09 -25.56
C SER A 28 24.59 -20.46 -24.27
N ILE A 29 23.33 -20.80 -23.93
CA ILE A 29 22.71 -20.39 -22.67
C ILE A 29 23.24 -21.32 -21.58
N PRO A 30 23.89 -20.78 -20.52
CA PRO A 30 24.50 -21.62 -19.50
C PRO A 30 23.46 -22.39 -18.69
N ASP A 31 23.82 -23.60 -18.24
CA ASP A 31 23.02 -24.31 -17.24
C ASP A 31 23.17 -23.63 -15.88
N VAL A 32 22.03 -23.27 -15.30
CA VAL A 32 21.95 -22.69 -13.96
C VAL A 32 21.72 -23.80 -12.95
N PRO A 33 22.51 -23.88 -11.86
CA PRO A 33 22.24 -24.82 -10.79
C PRO A 33 20.83 -24.61 -10.22
N ALA A 34 20.16 -25.70 -9.84
CA ALA A 34 18.85 -25.63 -9.22
C ALA A 34 18.89 -24.76 -7.95
N ASN A 35 17.85 -23.97 -7.73
CA ASN A 35 17.69 -23.21 -6.50
C ASN A 35 17.48 -24.16 -5.32
N ALA A 36 17.74 -23.67 -4.10
CA ALA A 36 17.26 -24.33 -2.89
C ALA A 36 15.74 -24.47 -2.96
N LEU A 37 15.23 -25.53 -2.37
CA LEU A 37 13.77 -25.77 -2.29
C LEU A 37 13.09 -24.58 -1.61
N THR A 38 11.91 -24.22 -2.09
CA THR A 38 11.04 -23.27 -1.38
C THR A 38 10.68 -23.87 -0.03
N PRO A 39 10.91 -23.14 1.09
CA PRO A 39 10.50 -23.61 2.40
C PRO A 39 8.99 -23.89 2.44
N THR A 40 8.60 -24.94 3.17
CA THR A 40 7.19 -25.13 3.51
C THR A 40 6.71 -23.96 4.35
N TYR A 41 5.54 -23.41 4.05
CA TYR A 41 4.92 -22.31 4.81
C TYR A 41 3.63 -22.77 5.46
N ILE A 42 3.54 -22.64 6.78
CA ILE A 42 2.38 -23.10 7.57
C ILE A 42 1.34 -22.00 7.73
N ASN A 43 1.75 -20.73 7.70
CA ASN A 43 0.89 -19.55 7.86
C ASN A 43 0.17 -19.52 9.23
N MET A 44 0.93 -19.71 10.31
CA MET A 44 0.39 -19.57 11.67
C MET A 44 0.12 -18.10 11.99
N ALA A 45 -0.92 -17.85 12.78
CA ALA A 45 -1.25 -16.49 13.22
C ALA A 45 -0.17 -15.95 14.16
N ILE A 46 0.41 -14.83 13.77
CA ILE A 46 1.35 -14.04 14.56
C ILE A 46 0.87 -12.58 14.58
N SER A 47 1.15 -11.84 15.62
CA SER A 47 0.78 -10.43 15.75
C SER A 47 1.82 -9.65 16.54
N THR A 48 1.80 -8.32 16.34
CA THR A 48 2.56 -7.34 17.12
C THR A 48 1.61 -6.40 17.86
N ASP A 49 2.08 -5.77 18.92
CA ASP A 49 1.26 -4.86 19.75
C ASP A 49 0.93 -3.53 19.07
N LYS A 50 1.70 -3.11 18.06
CA LYS A 50 1.51 -1.83 17.37
C LYS A 50 1.66 -1.98 15.84
N ALA A 51 1.08 -1.04 15.09
CA ALA A 51 1.16 -0.97 13.64
C ALA A 51 2.50 -0.43 13.12
N CYS A 52 3.19 0.40 13.91
CA CYS A 52 4.53 0.91 13.63
C CYS A 52 5.25 1.29 14.93
N TYR A 53 6.57 1.41 14.87
CA TYR A 53 7.47 1.60 16.00
C TYR A 53 8.45 2.73 15.74
N ASN A 54 8.89 3.43 16.79
CA ASN A 54 10.05 4.30 16.67
C ASN A 54 11.35 3.48 16.68
N PRO A 55 12.45 4.05 16.14
CA PRO A 55 13.78 3.48 16.32
C PRO A 55 14.08 3.19 17.80
N GLY A 56 14.57 1.98 18.09
CA GLY A 56 14.88 1.54 19.44
C GLY A 56 13.69 1.08 20.30
N ASP A 57 12.45 1.12 19.79
CA ASP A 57 11.28 0.62 20.52
C ASP A 57 11.33 -0.91 20.67
N ALA A 58 10.65 -1.41 21.71
CA ALA A 58 10.38 -2.81 21.91
C ALA A 58 9.13 -3.22 21.15
N VAL A 59 9.24 -4.27 20.32
CA VAL A 59 8.13 -4.94 19.65
C VAL A 59 7.71 -6.14 20.46
N ALA A 60 6.47 -6.18 20.92
CA ALA A 60 5.90 -7.35 21.60
C ALA A 60 5.20 -8.26 20.58
N PHE A 61 5.68 -9.48 20.42
CA PHE A 61 5.11 -10.50 19.55
C PHE A 61 4.22 -11.44 20.32
N THR A 62 3.16 -11.91 19.65
CA THR A 62 2.30 -13.00 20.12
C THR A 62 2.06 -13.98 18.97
N ILE A 63 2.23 -15.29 19.25
CA ILE A 63 1.98 -16.38 18.30
C ILE A 63 1.22 -17.51 18.99
N ASP A 64 0.36 -18.22 18.27
CA ASP A 64 -0.13 -19.51 18.73
C ASP A 64 0.99 -20.54 18.61
N ASN A 65 1.59 -20.93 19.72
CA ASN A 65 2.73 -21.85 19.74
C ASN A 65 2.34 -23.34 19.77
N SER A 66 1.07 -23.67 19.66
CA SER A 66 0.57 -25.05 19.79
C SER A 66 1.15 -26.02 18.77
N LEU A 67 1.55 -25.53 17.60
CA LEU A 67 2.15 -26.31 16.50
C LEU A 67 3.66 -26.07 16.33
N LEU A 68 4.27 -25.23 17.17
CA LEU A 68 5.70 -24.95 17.07
C LEU A 68 6.54 -26.08 17.66
N PRO A 69 7.57 -26.57 16.95
CA PRO A 69 8.53 -27.50 17.54
C PRO A 69 9.39 -26.77 18.60
N SER A 70 9.91 -27.51 19.57
CA SER A 70 10.81 -26.97 20.60
C SER A 70 12.12 -26.37 20.05
N THR A 71 12.44 -26.64 18.77
CA THR A 71 13.60 -26.10 18.07
C THR A 71 13.27 -24.85 17.26
N ALA A 72 12.05 -24.29 17.41
CA ALA A 72 11.63 -23.11 16.65
C ALA A 72 12.48 -21.89 17.04
N LYS A 73 12.85 -21.13 16.01
CA LYS A 73 13.60 -19.88 16.12
C LYS A 73 12.84 -18.76 15.41
N VAL A 74 13.14 -17.55 15.79
CA VAL A 74 12.77 -16.35 15.04
C VAL A 74 14.02 -15.68 14.50
N ARG A 75 14.02 -15.31 13.22
CA ARG A 75 15.06 -14.45 12.64
C ARG A 75 14.44 -13.14 12.16
N TYR A 76 15.16 -12.07 12.37
CA TYR A 76 14.78 -10.72 11.96
C TYR A 76 15.61 -10.31 10.78
N LYS A 77 14.94 -9.98 9.66
CA LYS A 77 15.60 -9.65 8.41
C LYS A 77 15.31 -8.20 8.00
N GLN A 78 16.31 -7.54 7.46
CA GLN A 78 16.14 -6.36 6.64
C GLN A 78 16.41 -6.74 5.19
N LEU A 79 15.37 -6.67 4.36
CA LEU A 79 15.41 -7.16 2.98
C LEU A 79 15.82 -8.64 2.94
N ASN A 80 17.02 -8.95 2.41
CA ASN A 80 17.55 -10.32 2.36
C ASN A 80 18.72 -10.56 3.33
N THR A 81 18.91 -9.70 4.33
CA THR A 81 19.99 -9.82 5.32
C THR A 81 19.41 -10.17 6.69
N VAL A 82 19.85 -11.26 7.29
CA VAL A 82 19.53 -11.61 8.67
C VAL A 82 20.32 -10.70 9.61
N LEU A 83 19.63 -9.99 10.48
CA LEU A 83 20.23 -9.10 11.49
C LEU A 83 20.50 -9.82 12.81
N SER A 84 19.56 -10.63 13.23
CA SER A 84 19.65 -11.41 14.47
C SER A 84 18.70 -12.60 14.45
N GLU A 85 18.97 -13.58 15.30
CA GLU A 85 18.13 -14.75 15.54
C GLU A 85 17.99 -15.00 17.04
N ALA A 86 16.87 -15.60 17.44
CA ALA A 86 16.60 -16.01 18.82
C ALA A 86 15.75 -17.29 18.85
N ASP A 87 15.80 -18.04 19.94
CA ASP A 87 14.91 -19.18 20.16
C ASP A 87 13.50 -18.69 20.54
N VAL A 88 12.46 -19.35 20.02
CA VAL A 88 11.07 -19.09 20.42
C VAL A 88 10.71 -20.03 21.56
N THR A 89 10.76 -19.52 22.80
CA THR A 89 10.58 -20.31 24.02
C THR A 89 9.16 -20.28 24.59
N GLY A 90 8.25 -19.49 23.98
CA GLY A 90 6.89 -19.34 24.46
C GLY A 90 6.00 -18.62 23.44
N PRO A 91 4.72 -18.38 23.78
CA PRO A 91 3.77 -17.73 22.89
C PRO A 91 4.02 -16.22 22.71
N THR A 92 4.87 -15.64 23.56
CA THR A 92 5.20 -14.20 23.51
C THR A 92 6.68 -13.96 23.67
N TRP A 93 7.21 -12.97 22.97
CA TRP A 93 8.59 -12.50 23.15
C TRP A 93 8.72 -11.03 22.73
N ILE A 94 9.86 -10.43 23.04
CA ILE A 94 10.17 -9.04 22.72
C ILE A 94 11.41 -8.98 21.83
N TRP A 95 11.36 -8.12 20.82
CA TRP A 95 12.51 -7.74 20.02
C TRP A 95 12.71 -6.22 20.09
N LYS A 96 13.93 -5.78 20.36
CA LYS A 96 14.28 -4.36 20.30
C LYS A 96 14.64 -3.99 18.86
N THR A 97 13.94 -3.00 18.30
CA THR A 97 14.19 -2.53 16.95
C THR A 97 15.57 -1.86 16.83
N PRO A 98 16.20 -1.87 15.64
CA PRO A 98 17.37 -1.05 15.37
C PRO A 98 17.07 0.45 15.51
N GLU A 99 18.15 1.24 15.74
CA GLU A 99 18.07 2.71 15.87
C GLU A 99 17.92 3.43 14.51
N THR A 100 17.87 2.68 13.40
CA THR A 100 17.75 3.26 12.05
C THR A 100 16.29 3.51 11.71
N ASP A 101 15.97 4.77 11.42
CA ASP A 101 14.62 5.20 11.09
C ASP A 101 14.19 4.85 9.66
N TYR A 102 12.89 4.78 9.45
CA TYR A 102 12.23 4.53 8.16
C TYR A 102 12.69 3.22 7.51
N LYS A 103 12.69 2.13 8.27
CA LYS A 103 13.06 0.80 7.80
C LYS A 103 11.94 -0.22 8.00
N GLY A 104 11.76 -1.05 6.98
CA GLY A 104 10.94 -2.25 7.06
C GLY A 104 11.77 -3.47 7.41
N TYR A 105 11.21 -4.34 8.25
CA TYR A 105 11.82 -5.61 8.64
C TYR A 105 10.80 -6.73 8.49
N LEU A 106 11.30 -7.97 8.33
CA LEU A 106 10.50 -9.19 8.38
C LEU A 106 10.99 -10.07 9.52
N ALA A 107 10.09 -10.44 10.42
CA ALA A 107 10.32 -11.53 11.36
C ALA A 107 9.81 -12.84 10.75
N GLU A 108 10.66 -13.88 10.76
CA GLU A 108 10.34 -15.21 10.25
C GLU A 108 10.51 -16.21 11.38
N VAL A 109 9.41 -16.84 11.82
CA VAL A 109 9.45 -17.97 12.77
C VAL A 109 9.63 -19.24 11.97
N TYR A 110 10.72 -19.96 12.22
CA TYR A 110 11.11 -21.13 11.45
C TYR A 110 11.72 -22.24 12.29
N ALA A 111 11.78 -23.44 11.73
CA ALA A 111 12.60 -24.53 12.25
C ALA A 111 13.21 -25.32 11.08
N THR A 112 14.38 -25.94 11.35
CA THR A 112 15.04 -26.81 10.37
C THR A 112 15.05 -28.23 10.91
N ASN A 113 14.52 -29.17 10.12
CA ASN A 113 14.54 -30.59 10.42
C ASN A 113 15.22 -31.35 9.27
N ASN A 114 16.27 -32.09 9.57
CA ASN A 114 17.07 -32.84 8.59
C ASN A 114 17.52 -31.99 7.38
N GLY A 115 17.88 -30.72 7.61
CA GLY A 115 18.30 -29.78 6.57
C GLY A 115 17.17 -29.17 5.76
N ILE A 116 15.92 -29.48 6.04
CA ILE A 116 14.74 -28.90 5.40
C ILE A 116 14.15 -27.83 6.34
N GLU A 117 14.04 -26.61 5.82
CA GLU A 117 13.47 -25.48 6.55
C GLU A 117 11.95 -25.44 6.37
N THR A 118 11.24 -25.22 7.48
CA THR A 118 9.81 -24.90 7.51
C THR A 118 9.64 -23.54 8.17
N ILE A 119 8.94 -22.61 7.49
CA ILE A 119 8.55 -21.31 8.03
C ILE A 119 7.13 -21.46 8.59
N TYR A 120 6.96 -21.20 9.87
CA TYR A 120 5.68 -21.32 10.56
C TYR A 120 4.85 -20.05 10.47
N ALA A 121 5.50 -18.89 10.59
CA ALA A 121 4.87 -17.59 10.51
C ALA A 121 5.84 -16.53 10.02
N THR A 122 5.30 -15.47 9.41
CA THR A 122 6.02 -14.25 9.06
C THR A 122 5.19 -13.04 9.46
N ILE A 123 5.85 -11.92 9.80
CA ILE A 123 5.20 -10.64 10.04
C ILE A 123 6.14 -9.49 9.68
N GLY A 124 5.59 -8.47 9.01
CA GLY A 124 6.27 -7.21 8.72
C GLY A 124 6.40 -6.34 9.98
N ILE A 125 7.46 -5.55 10.09
CA ILE A 125 7.67 -4.60 11.18
C ILE A 125 8.10 -3.28 10.59
N ASP A 126 7.29 -2.23 10.78
CA ASP A 126 7.61 -0.87 10.37
C ASP A 126 8.29 -0.12 11.51
N VAL A 127 9.52 0.30 11.29
CA VAL A 127 10.26 1.18 12.20
C VAL A 127 10.33 2.55 11.56
N SER A 128 9.37 3.41 11.91
CA SER A 128 9.21 4.75 11.35
C SER A 128 8.71 5.72 12.41
N SER A 129 9.50 6.76 12.69
CA SER A 129 9.12 7.83 13.63
C SER A 129 7.99 8.72 13.09
N GLY A 130 7.83 8.79 11.77
CA GLY A 130 6.77 9.54 11.08
C GLY A 130 5.90 8.63 10.21
N TRP A 131 4.63 8.47 10.58
CA TRP A 131 3.67 7.59 9.88
C TRP A 131 3.43 7.99 8.43
N THR A 132 3.56 9.26 8.10
CA THR A 132 3.27 9.82 6.77
C THR A 132 4.33 9.50 5.73
N LYS A 133 5.51 9.02 6.15
CA LYS A 133 6.55 8.56 5.22
C LYS A 133 6.12 7.30 4.46
N PHE A 134 5.48 6.33 5.13
CA PHE A 134 4.95 5.10 4.54
C PHE A 134 3.49 4.89 4.97
N PRO A 135 2.55 5.77 4.52
CA PRO A 135 1.17 5.70 4.98
C PRO A 135 0.50 4.40 4.52
N ARG A 136 -0.14 3.72 5.45
CA ARG A 136 -1.10 2.64 5.24
C ARG A 136 -2.39 3.13 5.87
N TYR A 137 -3.24 3.69 5.02
CA TYR A 137 -4.38 4.48 5.45
C TYR A 137 -5.64 3.64 5.43
N GLY A 138 -6.35 3.60 6.54
CA GLY A 138 -7.63 2.95 6.72
C GLY A 138 -8.74 3.95 7.04
N PHE A 139 -9.94 3.45 7.35
CA PHE A 139 -11.08 4.30 7.65
C PHE A 139 -11.93 3.76 8.79
N LEU A 140 -12.67 4.66 9.43
CA LEU A 140 -13.78 4.38 10.33
C LEU A 140 -14.99 5.20 9.88
N SER A 141 -16.18 4.61 9.89
CA SER A 141 -17.42 5.24 9.44
C SER A 141 -18.63 4.97 10.36
N GLY A 142 -18.48 4.11 11.37
CA GLY A 142 -19.50 3.73 12.34
C GLY A 142 -19.24 4.34 13.72
N PHE A 143 -20.00 5.36 14.09
CA PHE A 143 -19.83 6.07 15.38
C PHE A 143 -21.07 6.00 16.27
N SER A 144 -21.89 4.97 16.10
CA SER A 144 -23.00 4.66 17.03
C SER A 144 -22.46 4.32 18.43
N GLN A 145 -23.33 4.07 19.37
CA GLN A 145 -22.92 3.64 20.71
C GLN A 145 -22.31 2.23 20.63
N LEU A 146 -20.97 2.13 20.76
CA LEU A 146 -20.22 0.89 20.71
C LEU A 146 -19.62 0.54 22.06
N SER A 147 -19.46 -0.77 22.32
CA SER A 147 -18.73 -1.26 23.49
C SER A 147 -17.21 -1.12 23.29
N ASP A 148 -16.44 -1.16 24.38
CA ASP A 148 -14.97 -1.16 24.32
C ASP A 148 -14.44 -2.39 23.56
N ASN A 149 -15.11 -3.54 23.70
CA ASN A 149 -14.73 -4.76 22.99
C ASN A 149 -14.92 -4.64 21.47
N ASP A 150 -16.01 -4.01 21.02
CA ASP A 150 -16.25 -3.81 19.59
C ASP A 150 -15.19 -2.90 18.99
N ILE A 151 -14.87 -1.79 19.66
CA ILE A 151 -13.84 -0.83 19.26
C ILE A 151 -12.48 -1.51 19.22
N GLN A 152 -12.12 -2.26 20.28
CA GLN A 152 -10.86 -2.97 20.35
C GLN A 152 -10.73 -4.05 19.25
N ALA A 153 -11.83 -4.75 18.93
CA ALA A 153 -11.85 -5.74 17.86
C ALA A 153 -11.54 -5.11 16.49
N VAL A 154 -12.13 -3.94 16.18
CA VAL A 154 -11.86 -3.20 14.95
C VAL A 154 -10.41 -2.78 14.88
N ILE A 155 -9.89 -2.11 15.91
CA ILE A 155 -8.52 -1.58 15.91
C ILE A 155 -7.49 -2.70 15.89
N SER A 156 -7.69 -3.77 16.67
CA SER A 156 -6.80 -4.95 16.64
C SER A 156 -6.82 -5.66 15.28
N ASN A 157 -7.97 -5.68 14.60
CA ASN A 157 -8.04 -6.23 13.24
C ASN A 157 -7.25 -5.36 12.25
N LEU A 158 -7.35 -4.03 12.34
CA LEU A 158 -6.57 -3.10 11.50
C LEU A 158 -5.06 -3.18 11.79
N ASN A 159 -4.68 -3.44 13.04
CA ASN A 159 -3.29 -3.65 13.42
C ASN A 159 -2.65 -4.85 12.70
N LYS A 160 -3.40 -5.92 12.41
CA LYS A 160 -2.92 -7.08 11.64
C LYS A 160 -2.51 -6.72 10.21
N TYR A 161 -3.09 -5.67 9.64
CA TYR A 161 -2.76 -5.14 8.33
C TYR A 161 -1.81 -3.93 8.40
N HIS A 162 -1.19 -3.68 9.56
CA HIS A 162 -0.27 -2.58 9.80
C HIS A 162 -0.82 -1.20 9.41
N ILE A 163 -2.14 -1.00 9.48
CA ILE A 163 -2.74 0.31 9.23
C ILE A 163 -2.21 1.29 10.27
N ASN A 164 -1.58 2.38 9.82
CA ASN A 164 -0.92 3.35 10.69
C ASN A 164 -1.58 4.73 10.71
N GLY A 165 -2.66 4.93 9.95
CA GLY A 165 -3.48 6.11 9.99
C GLY A 165 -4.93 5.79 9.64
N LEU A 166 -5.88 6.49 10.26
CA LEU A 166 -7.32 6.25 10.14
C LEU A 166 -8.05 7.53 9.78
N GLN A 167 -8.82 7.51 8.70
CA GLN A 167 -9.78 8.53 8.33
C GLN A 167 -11.10 8.29 9.07
N PHE A 168 -11.57 9.26 9.84
CA PHE A 168 -12.86 9.22 10.51
C PHE A 168 -13.91 9.82 9.57
N TYR A 169 -14.49 9.00 8.71
CA TYR A 169 -15.40 9.42 7.63
C TYR A 169 -16.79 9.75 8.17
N ASP A 170 -17.34 10.92 7.77
CA ASP A 170 -18.69 11.40 8.14
C ASP A 170 -19.00 11.33 9.64
N TRP A 171 -18.02 11.64 10.48
CA TRP A 171 -18.19 11.74 11.94
C TRP A 171 -18.84 13.06 12.37
N GLN A 172 -18.71 14.11 11.52
CA GLN A 172 -19.08 15.48 11.83
C GLN A 172 -20.59 15.69 11.85
N ASN A 173 -21.04 16.77 12.52
CA ASN A 173 -22.43 17.22 12.44
C ASN A 173 -22.68 17.93 11.10
N LYS A 174 -22.31 19.20 10.99
CA LYS A 174 -22.44 20.00 9.76
C LYS A 174 -21.04 20.26 9.19
N HIS A 175 -20.88 20.19 7.87
CA HIS A 175 -19.56 20.44 7.26
C HIS A 175 -18.97 21.80 7.64
N HIS A 176 -19.79 22.87 7.72
CA HIS A 176 -19.29 24.19 8.16
C HIS A 176 -19.15 24.34 9.68
N LYS A 177 -19.62 23.36 10.46
CA LYS A 177 -19.56 23.36 11.93
C LYS A 177 -19.51 21.91 12.44
N PRO A 178 -18.33 21.27 12.30
CA PRO A 178 -18.22 19.81 12.47
C PRO A 178 -18.52 19.32 13.89
N LEU A 179 -18.11 20.04 14.93
CA LEU A 179 -18.34 19.65 16.32
C LEU A 179 -19.39 20.55 16.97
N PRO A 180 -20.60 20.05 17.28
CA PRO A 180 -21.62 20.87 17.94
C PRO A 180 -21.23 21.15 19.39
N ILE A 181 -21.22 22.46 19.77
CA ILE A 181 -20.94 22.93 21.12
C ILE A 181 -22.24 23.41 21.78
N ILE A 182 -22.56 22.83 22.93
CA ILE A 182 -23.73 23.19 23.77
C ILE A 182 -23.24 23.57 25.17
N ASN A 183 -23.61 24.73 25.66
CA ASN A 183 -23.16 25.22 26.98
C ASN A 183 -21.65 25.13 27.20
N SER A 184 -20.85 25.53 26.17
CA SER A 184 -19.39 25.54 26.18
C SER A 184 -18.73 24.15 26.25
N ALA A 185 -19.45 23.08 25.97
CA ALA A 185 -18.93 21.72 25.88
C ALA A 185 -19.43 21.03 24.60
N PRO A 186 -18.70 20.03 24.05
CA PRO A 186 -19.23 19.22 22.95
C PRO A 186 -20.53 18.53 23.33
N ALA A 187 -21.46 18.46 22.39
CA ALA A 187 -22.65 17.62 22.55
C ALA A 187 -22.23 16.15 22.74
N SER A 188 -22.94 15.41 23.56
CA SER A 188 -22.69 13.98 23.77
C SER A 188 -23.06 13.14 22.55
N THR A 189 -24.01 13.63 21.76
CA THR A 189 -24.52 12.99 20.54
C THR A 189 -24.95 14.04 19.53
N TRP A 190 -24.88 13.69 18.24
CA TRP A 190 -25.41 14.52 17.15
C TRP A 190 -25.80 13.65 15.94
N LYS A 191 -26.42 14.25 14.95
CA LYS A 191 -26.69 13.63 13.67
C LYS A 191 -25.62 14.02 12.67
N ASP A 192 -25.13 13.04 11.89
CA ASP A 192 -24.36 13.33 10.68
C ASP A 192 -25.27 13.73 9.51
N ILE A 193 -24.68 13.96 8.33
CA ILE A 193 -25.43 14.39 7.16
C ILE A 193 -26.45 13.34 6.69
N ILE A 194 -26.22 12.04 6.95
CA ILE A 194 -27.11 10.93 6.55
C ILE A 194 -28.13 10.60 7.66
N ASN A 195 -28.23 11.45 8.68
CA ASN A 195 -29.16 11.29 9.80
C ASN A 195 -28.83 10.12 10.75
N ARG A 196 -27.56 9.64 10.78
CA ARG A 196 -27.12 8.63 11.75
C ARG A 196 -26.78 9.30 13.07
N ASP A 197 -26.96 8.57 14.18
CA ASP A 197 -26.52 9.01 15.49
C ASP A 197 -25.01 8.81 15.66
N ILE A 198 -24.31 9.90 15.97
CA ILE A 198 -22.88 9.94 16.27
C ILE A 198 -22.71 10.16 17.77
N TYR A 199 -21.86 9.36 18.41
CA TYR A 199 -21.59 9.42 19.84
C TYR A 199 -20.18 9.94 20.10
N LEU A 200 -20.05 11.03 20.82
CA LEU A 200 -18.76 11.62 21.20
C LEU A 200 -17.85 10.60 21.89
N THR A 201 -18.42 9.79 22.79
CA THR A 201 -17.68 8.77 23.55
C THR A 201 -17.08 7.69 22.63
N THR A 202 -17.79 7.30 21.57
CA THR A 202 -17.28 6.33 20.59
C THR A 202 -16.10 6.89 19.81
N ILE A 203 -16.19 8.14 19.36
CA ILE A 203 -15.07 8.82 18.68
C ILE A 203 -13.83 8.87 19.59
N GLN A 204 -14.01 9.31 20.85
CA GLN A 204 -12.92 9.38 21.82
C GLN A 204 -12.26 8.02 22.09
N LYS A 205 -13.07 6.97 22.23
CA LYS A 205 -12.58 5.59 22.42
C LYS A 205 -11.82 5.08 21.21
N TYR A 206 -12.28 5.34 19.98
CA TYR A 206 -11.56 4.98 18.76
C TYR A 206 -10.21 5.70 18.68
N ILE A 207 -10.16 7.02 18.94
CA ILE A 207 -8.90 7.79 18.95
C ILE A 207 -7.92 7.17 19.98
N ASN A 208 -8.37 6.92 21.20
CA ASN A 208 -7.52 6.37 22.26
C ASN A 208 -7.03 4.96 21.92
N SER A 209 -7.88 4.10 21.39
CA SER A 209 -7.50 2.74 20.98
C SER A 209 -6.53 2.76 19.80
N ALA A 210 -6.73 3.64 18.80
CA ALA A 210 -5.80 3.84 17.69
C ALA A 210 -4.42 4.27 18.20
N HIS A 211 -4.36 5.25 19.11
CA HIS A 211 -3.10 5.73 19.70
C HIS A 211 -2.36 4.63 20.49
N ALA A 212 -3.09 3.76 21.20
CA ALA A 212 -2.50 2.64 21.92
C ALA A 212 -1.77 1.66 20.98
N HIS A 213 -2.19 1.58 19.71
CA HIS A 213 -1.55 0.79 18.66
C HIS A 213 -0.61 1.61 17.74
N ASN A 214 -0.27 2.83 18.15
CA ASN A 214 0.54 3.79 17.37
C ASN A 214 -0.04 4.09 15.98
N MET A 215 -1.37 4.08 15.87
CA MET A 215 -2.10 4.56 14.69
C MET A 215 -2.50 6.01 14.90
N LYS A 216 -2.54 6.80 13.82
CA LYS A 216 -2.95 8.20 13.83
C LYS A 216 -4.41 8.36 13.43
N ALA A 217 -5.12 9.26 14.10
CA ALA A 217 -6.52 9.56 13.87
C ALA A 217 -6.67 10.89 13.12
N MET A 218 -7.26 10.83 11.92
CA MET A 218 -7.49 12.00 11.07
C MET A 218 -8.99 12.27 10.99
N PHE A 219 -9.45 13.44 11.43
CA PHE A 219 -10.85 13.76 11.18
C PHE A 219 -11.07 14.13 9.71
N TYR A 220 -12.22 13.76 9.17
CA TYR A 220 -12.64 14.04 7.81
C TYR A 220 -13.58 15.24 7.78
N ASP A 221 -13.46 16.10 6.76
CA ASP A 221 -14.51 17.04 6.37
C ASP A 221 -14.28 17.58 4.95
N LEU A 222 -15.35 18.10 4.33
CA LEU A 222 -15.26 18.87 3.09
C LEU A 222 -14.70 20.27 3.35
N ILE A 223 -13.66 20.65 2.59
CA ILE A 223 -13.01 21.97 2.76
C ILE A 223 -13.90 23.16 2.44
N TYR A 224 -15.07 22.91 1.83
CA TYR A 224 -15.94 23.97 1.31
C TYR A 224 -17.43 23.64 1.42
N GLY A 225 -17.83 22.75 2.32
CA GLY A 225 -19.24 22.36 2.50
C GLY A 225 -19.98 23.23 3.50
N ALA A 226 -21.19 23.72 3.15
CA ALA A 226 -22.14 24.28 4.10
C ALA A 226 -23.51 23.66 3.93
N TRP A 227 -24.21 23.40 5.03
CA TRP A 227 -25.61 23.03 5.00
C TRP A 227 -26.50 24.24 4.69
N GLU A 228 -27.77 24.02 4.41
CA GLU A 228 -28.77 25.09 4.18
C GLU A 228 -28.84 26.09 5.34
N SER A 229 -28.56 25.66 6.56
CA SER A 229 -28.47 26.51 7.75
C SER A 229 -27.19 27.40 7.82
N GLY A 230 -26.27 27.30 6.86
CA GLY A 230 -24.96 27.92 6.93
C GLY A 230 -25.01 29.41 7.30
N GLU A 231 -25.86 30.20 6.65
CA GLU A 231 -25.95 31.64 6.90
C GLU A 231 -26.46 31.93 8.34
N THR A 232 -27.34 31.12 8.88
CA THR A 232 -27.80 31.26 10.28
C THR A 232 -26.75 30.82 11.29
N ASP A 233 -25.79 29.99 10.87
CA ASP A 233 -24.67 29.52 11.67
C ASP A 233 -23.42 30.43 11.53
N GLY A 234 -23.50 31.51 10.72
CA GLY A 234 -22.45 32.53 10.59
C GLY A 234 -21.68 32.52 9.27
N VAL A 235 -21.98 31.59 8.34
CA VAL A 235 -21.43 31.61 6.98
C VAL A 235 -21.94 32.83 6.23
N GLN A 236 -21.05 33.59 5.60
CA GLN A 236 -21.43 34.79 4.87
C GLN A 236 -21.72 34.49 3.41
N LYS A 237 -22.69 35.21 2.83
CA LYS A 237 -23.10 35.02 1.42
C LYS A 237 -21.96 35.29 0.41
N GLU A 238 -21.02 36.13 0.78
CA GLU A 238 -19.82 36.46 0.00
C GLU A 238 -18.81 35.32 -0.09
N TRP A 239 -18.96 34.27 0.71
CA TRP A 239 -18.05 33.11 0.73
C TRP A 239 -18.50 31.98 -0.19
N TYR A 240 -19.77 31.98 -0.66
CA TYR A 240 -20.28 30.91 -1.52
C TYR A 240 -19.67 30.95 -2.92
N VAL A 241 -19.56 29.78 -3.52
CA VAL A 241 -19.31 29.59 -4.95
C VAL A 241 -20.63 29.70 -5.70
N TYR A 242 -20.59 30.34 -6.86
CA TYR A 242 -21.77 30.56 -7.71
C TYR A 242 -21.60 29.92 -9.08
N LYS A 243 -22.72 29.56 -9.73
CA LYS A 243 -22.75 29.02 -11.09
C LYS A 243 -22.84 30.10 -12.17
N ASP A 244 -23.05 31.34 -11.76
CA ASP A 244 -23.18 32.51 -12.65
C ASP A 244 -22.45 33.71 -12.06
N ASN A 245 -22.06 34.63 -12.93
CA ASN A 245 -21.34 35.85 -12.57
C ASN A 245 -22.21 36.97 -11.95
N THR A 246 -23.52 36.71 -11.79
CA THR A 246 -24.49 37.63 -11.16
C THR A 246 -24.78 37.21 -9.70
N HIS A 247 -24.11 36.17 -9.21
CA HIS A 247 -24.32 35.54 -7.90
C HIS A 247 -25.79 35.18 -7.59
N SER A 248 -26.54 34.82 -8.64
CA SER A 248 -27.96 34.44 -8.53
C SER A 248 -28.14 32.99 -8.09
N ASN A 249 -27.22 32.09 -8.50
CA ASN A 249 -27.31 30.66 -8.25
C ASN A 249 -26.07 30.15 -7.52
N LYS A 250 -26.20 29.86 -6.23
CA LYS A 250 -25.14 29.18 -5.47
C LYS A 250 -24.86 27.79 -6.04
N ASP A 251 -23.59 27.39 -6.13
CA ASP A 251 -23.24 26.01 -6.41
C ASP A 251 -23.54 25.14 -5.20
N PHE A 252 -24.19 24.01 -5.43
CA PHE A 252 -24.47 23.04 -4.38
C PHE A 252 -24.47 21.61 -4.92
N HIS A 253 -24.20 20.66 -4.05
CA HIS A 253 -24.36 19.23 -4.32
C HIS A 253 -25.73 18.81 -3.80
N PRO A 254 -26.67 18.41 -4.71
CA PRO A 254 -28.03 18.05 -4.32
C PRO A 254 -28.03 16.69 -3.65
N LEU A 255 -28.70 16.60 -2.51
CA LEU A 255 -28.90 15.37 -1.76
C LEU A 255 -30.37 15.21 -1.42
N SER A 256 -30.89 13.99 -1.53
CA SER A 256 -32.28 13.64 -1.17
C SER A 256 -32.33 12.85 0.14
N SER A 257 -33.53 12.71 0.74
CA SER A 257 -33.71 11.86 1.91
C SER A 257 -33.00 10.50 1.75
N PRO A 258 -32.26 9.99 2.74
CA PRO A 258 -32.26 10.40 4.17
C PRO A 258 -31.34 11.55 4.56
N PHE A 259 -30.61 12.18 3.60
CA PHE A 259 -29.70 13.27 3.90
C PHE A 259 -30.46 14.48 4.49
N LEU A 260 -29.86 15.11 5.51
CA LEU A 260 -30.47 16.20 6.26
C LEU A 260 -30.38 17.56 5.56
N SER A 261 -29.50 17.71 4.59
CA SER A 261 -29.29 18.96 3.85
C SER A 261 -28.61 18.70 2.51
N ASN A 262 -28.83 19.60 1.55
CA ASN A 262 -27.88 19.80 0.45
C ASN A 262 -26.56 20.34 0.98
N ILE A 263 -25.48 20.22 0.19
CA ILE A 263 -24.16 20.78 0.52
C ILE A 263 -23.90 21.94 -0.42
N TYR A 264 -23.94 23.17 0.10
CA TYR A 264 -23.60 24.38 -0.63
C TYR A 264 -22.08 24.60 -0.60
N LEU A 265 -21.49 24.99 -1.73
CA LEU A 265 -20.04 25.12 -1.85
C LEU A 265 -19.57 26.53 -1.48
N LEU A 266 -18.45 26.58 -0.78
CA LEU A 266 -17.77 27.79 -0.36
C LEU A 266 -16.44 27.95 -1.10
N ASP A 267 -15.96 29.18 -1.31
CA ASP A 267 -14.67 29.44 -1.96
C ASP A 267 -13.52 29.17 -0.98
N PRO A 268 -12.71 28.10 -1.16
CA PRO A 268 -11.60 27.79 -0.26
C PRO A 268 -10.50 28.88 -0.25
N SER A 269 -10.46 29.76 -1.27
CA SER A 269 -9.52 30.88 -1.30
C SER A 269 -10.02 32.12 -0.56
N ASN A 270 -11.29 32.16 -0.15
CA ASN A 270 -11.83 33.29 0.57
C ASN A 270 -11.28 33.35 2.01
N ALA A 271 -10.61 34.45 2.34
CA ALA A 271 -9.97 34.61 3.65
C ALA A 271 -10.97 34.56 4.84
N GLY A 272 -12.20 35.05 4.64
CA GLY A 272 -13.26 35.00 5.66
C GLY A 272 -13.70 33.56 5.93
N TRP A 273 -13.90 32.77 4.86
CA TRP A 273 -14.21 31.35 4.99
C TRP A 273 -13.05 30.57 5.66
N GLN A 274 -11.81 30.79 5.20
CA GLN A 274 -10.63 30.15 5.81
C GLN A 274 -10.56 30.45 7.32
N GLN A 275 -10.72 31.71 7.72
CA GLN A 275 -10.67 32.08 9.14
C GLN A 275 -11.80 31.43 9.94
N TYR A 276 -13.02 31.41 9.39
CA TYR A 276 -14.18 30.77 10.02
C TYR A 276 -13.91 29.29 10.24
N PHE A 277 -13.55 28.57 9.18
CA PHE A 277 -13.38 27.12 9.24
C PHE A 277 -12.15 26.70 10.07
N ILE A 278 -11.06 27.45 10.01
CA ILE A 278 -9.90 27.24 10.90
C ILE A 278 -10.30 27.36 12.39
N ASN A 279 -11.21 28.24 12.76
CA ASN A 279 -11.70 28.33 14.13
C ASN A 279 -12.53 27.08 14.53
N GLU A 280 -13.31 26.53 13.59
CA GLU A 280 -14.02 25.27 13.79
C GLU A 280 -13.04 24.08 13.91
N ILE A 281 -12.01 24.01 13.07
CA ILE A 281 -10.91 23.02 13.16
C ILE A 281 -10.21 23.10 14.53
N LYS A 282 -9.88 24.30 15.00
CA LYS A 282 -9.30 24.50 16.33
C LYS A 282 -10.24 24.06 17.46
N THR A 283 -11.55 24.20 17.26
CA THR A 283 -12.54 23.68 18.20
C THR A 283 -12.53 22.16 18.24
N VAL A 284 -12.45 21.50 17.09
CA VAL A 284 -12.28 20.03 17.01
C VAL A 284 -11.02 19.59 17.79
N TYR A 285 -9.86 20.16 17.51
CA TYR A 285 -8.61 19.79 18.20
C TYR A 285 -8.59 20.10 19.70
N ARG A 286 -9.34 21.10 20.14
CA ARG A 286 -9.47 21.42 21.58
C ARG A 286 -10.15 20.30 22.37
N TYR A 287 -11.12 19.63 21.78
CA TYR A 287 -11.98 18.65 22.49
C TYR A 287 -11.71 17.20 22.10
N LEU A 288 -11.11 16.97 20.93
CA LEU A 288 -10.82 15.64 20.39
C LEU A 288 -9.33 15.57 20.00
N ASN A 289 -8.66 14.51 20.47
CA ASN A 289 -7.23 14.35 20.27
C ASN A 289 -6.90 13.78 18.88
N PHE A 290 -7.48 14.35 17.82
CA PHE A 290 -7.10 14.01 16.45
C PHE A 290 -5.66 14.45 16.12
N ASP A 291 -4.97 13.65 15.31
CA ASP A 291 -3.60 13.92 14.85
C ASP A 291 -3.55 14.80 13.62
N GLY A 292 -4.66 14.96 12.90
CA GLY A 292 -4.68 15.77 11.69
C GLY A 292 -6.05 15.82 11.03
N PHE A 293 -6.07 16.43 9.84
CA PHE A 293 -7.25 16.69 9.04
C PHE A 293 -7.18 16.00 7.69
N HIS A 294 -8.17 15.16 7.38
CA HIS A 294 -8.43 14.63 6.05
C HIS A 294 -9.41 15.55 5.34
N MET A 295 -8.90 16.32 4.41
CA MET A 295 -9.63 17.31 3.61
C MET A 295 -10.25 16.62 2.40
N ASP A 296 -11.53 16.82 2.18
CA ASP A 296 -12.23 16.27 1.02
C ASP A 296 -12.81 17.36 0.12
N GLN A 297 -13.17 16.98 -1.12
CA GLN A 297 -13.73 17.82 -2.16
C GLN A 297 -14.54 16.99 -3.16
N LEU A 298 -15.34 17.63 -4.00
CA LEU A 298 -16.34 17.01 -4.87
C LEU A 298 -15.93 16.93 -6.36
N GLY A 299 -14.63 17.04 -6.66
CA GLY A 299 -14.14 17.00 -8.05
C GLY A 299 -14.38 18.29 -8.83
N ASP A 300 -14.28 18.16 -10.15
CA ASP A 300 -14.51 19.30 -11.06
C ASP A 300 -15.97 19.70 -11.07
N ARG A 301 -16.23 20.95 -10.74
CA ARG A 301 -17.57 21.55 -10.69
C ARG A 301 -17.91 22.33 -11.97
N GLY A 302 -17.04 22.35 -12.96
CA GLY A 302 -17.17 23.19 -14.15
C GLY A 302 -16.98 24.68 -13.84
N SER A 303 -17.63 25.56 -14.60
CA SER A 303 -17.51 27.00 -14.39
C SER A 303 -18.03 27.43 -13.03
N SER A 304 -17.19 28.14 -12.31
CA SER A 304 -17.46 28.64 -10.96
C SER A 304 -17.13 30.13 -10.88
N TYR A 305 -17.86 30.87 -10.04
CA TYR A 305 -17.72 32.31 -9.87
C TYR A 305 -17.74 32.67 -8.38
N LYS A 306 -17.02 33.74 -8.06
CA LYS A 306 -17.08 34.39 -6.73
C LYS A 306 -18.33 35.28 -6.62
N TYR A 307 -18.60 35.77 -5.42
CA TYR A 307 -19.70 36.68 -5.16
C TYR A 307 -19.61 37.98 -5.96
N ASP A 308 -18.40 38.48 -6.22
CA ASP A 308 -18.18 39.71 -7.03
C ASP A 308 -18.34 39.48 -8.54
N GLY A 309 -18.70 38.27 -8.97
CA GLY A 309 -18.87 37.88 -10.35
C GLY A 309 -17.57 37.48 -11.07
N SER A 310 -16.43 37.56 -10.43
CA SER A 310 -15.16 37.11 -11.01
C SER A 310 -15.12 35.58 -11.15
N PHE A 311 -14.45 35.09 -12.21
CA PHE A 311 -14.26 33.67 -12.43
C PHE A 311 -13.40 33.05 -11.32
N LEU A 312 -13.80 31.89 -10.83
CA LEU A 312 -13.10 31.12 -9.82
C LEU A 312 -12.56 29.82 -10.44
N ASN A 313 -11.24 29.69 -10.49
CA ASN A 313 -10.62 28.39 -10.77
C ASN A 313 -10.53 27.59 -9.46
N LEU A 314 -11.50 26.73 -9.23
CA LEU A 314 -11.65 26.01 -7.97
C LEU A 314 -10.41 25.16 -7.62
N SER A 315 -9.80 24.49 -8.61
CA SER A 315 -8.61 23.65 -8.39
C SER A 315 -7.39 24.44 -7.88
N GLN A 316 -7.32 25.75 -8.18
CA GLN A 316 -6.23 26.61 -7.71
C GLN A 316 -6.42 27.10 -6.25
N THR A 317 -7.59 26.86 -5.67
CA THR A 317 -7.91 27.29 -4.30
C THR A 317 -7.42 26.30 -3.24
N PHE A 318 -7.12 25.06 -3.63
CA PHE A 318 -6.77 23.99 -2.69
C PHE A 318 -5.45 24.23 -1.98
N LYS A 319 -4.40 24.62 -2.72
CA LYS A 319 -3.10 24.94 -2.10
C LYS A 319 -3.19 26.06 -1.06
N PRO A 320 -3.76 27.25 -1.37
CA PRO A 320 -3.92 28.31 -0.37
C PRO A 320 -4.69 27.87 0.87
N PHE A 321 -5.71 27.02 0.71
CA PHE A 321 -6.48 26.51 1.84
C PHE A 321 -5.64 25.58 2.73
N ILE A 322 -4.96 24.57 2.14
CA ILE A 322 -4.09 23.64 2.87
C ILE A 322 -3.00 24.41 3.62
N ASP A 323 -2.37 25.38 2.95
CA ASP A 323 -1.29 26.19 3.55
C ASP A 323 -1.81 27.05 4.71
N ALA A 324 -3.03 27.58 4.62
CA ALA A 324 -3.66 28.34 5.71
C ALA A 324 -3.98 27.45 6.92
N VAL A 325 -4.48 26.24 6.69
CA VAL A 325 -4.73 25.24 7.76
C VAL A 325 -3.41 24.85 8.43
N HIS A 326 -2.38 24.54 7.65
CA HIS A 326 -1.06 24.20 8.18
C HIS A 326 -0.45 25.36 9.00
N ALA A 327 -0.58 26.59 8.53
CA ALA A 327 -0.08 27.76 9.26
C ALA A 327 -0.81 27.99 10.60
N ALA A 328 -2.04 27.51 10.73
CA ALA A 328 -2.82 27.62 11.96
C ALA A 328 -2.41 26.59 13.04
N ASP A 329 -1.90 25.42 12.64
CA ASP A 329 -1.30 24.40 13.51
C ASP A 329 -0.39 23.46 12.69
N ASN A 330 0.90 23.74 12.69
CA ASN A 330 1.90 23.00 11.91
C ASN A 330 2.34 21.67 12.56
N GLN A 331 1.78 21.32 13.71
CA GLN A 331 2.03 20.01 14.35
C GLN A 331 1.01 18.95 13.91
N LYS A 332 -0.03 19.37 13.22
CA LYS A 332 -1.09 18.48 12.74
C LYS A 332 -0.85 18.04 11.32
N SER A 333 -1.08 16.77 11.07
CA SER A 333 -1.01 16.19 9.72
C SER A 333 -2.13 16.71 8.83
N ASN A 334 -1.82 16.87 7.54
CA ASN A 334 -2.79 17.29 6.53
C ASN A 334 -2.75 16.37 5.33
N VAL A 335 -3.89 15.87 4.91
CA VAL A 335 -4.05 15.13 3.65
C VAL A 335 -5.27 15.65 2.93
N MET A 336 -5.24 15.70 1.60
CA MET A 336 -6.39 16.11 0.80
C MET A 336 -6.66 15.10 -0.31
N ASN A 337 -7.94 14.73 -0.45
CA ASN A 337 -8.41 13.94 -1.57
C ASN A 337 -8.33 14.74 -2.88
N ALA A 338 -7.64 14.20 -3.87
CA ALA A 338 -7.70 14.67 -5.25
C ALA A 338 -8.62 13.74 -6.04
N VAL A 339 -9.92 14.01 -6.05
CA VAL A 339 -10.90 13.24 -6.81
C VAL A 339 -10.48 13.24 -8.29
N GLN A 340 -10.14 12.07 -8.84
CA GLN A 340 -9.66 11.90 -10.22
C GLN A 340 -8.56 12.92 -10.61
N GLN A 341 -7.58 13.13 -9.71
CA GLN A 341 -6.45 14.08 -9.88
C GLN A 341 -6.86 15.58 -9.96
N TYR A 342 -8.13 15.92 -9.69
CA TYR A 342 -8.56 17.32 -9.72
C TYR A 342 -7.84 18.15 -8.66
N GLY A 343 -7.09 19.17 -9.10
CA GLY A 343 -6.27 20.01 -8.22
C GLY A 343 -4.97 19.37 -7.70
N GLN A 344 -4.61 18.15 -8.10
CA GLN A 344 -3.49 17.38 -7.55
C GLN A 344 -2.15 18.12 -7.60
N GLN A 345 -1.87 18.89 -8.64
CA GLN A 345 -0.63 19.67 -8.70
C GLN A 345 -0.54 20.70 -7.59
N GLY A 346 -1.64 21.38 -7.28
CA GLY A 346 -1.72 22.33 -6.17
C GLY A 346 -1.52 21.62 -4.83
N ILE A 347 -2.22 20.49 -4.63
CA ILE A 347 -2.15 19.66 -3.42
C ILE A 347 -0.72 19.12 -3.21
N ALA A 348 -0.05 18.64 -4.26
CA ALA A 348 1.31 18.12 -4.18
C ALA A 348 2.32 19.19 -3.75
N ASN A 349 2.09 20.45 -4.12
CA ASN A 349 2.93 21.61 -3.78
C ASN A 349 2.49 22.34 -2.49
N ALA A 350 1.46 21.86 -1.81
CA ALA A 350 0.99 22.36 -0.52
C ALA A 350 1.62 21.60 0.65
N TYR A 351 1.33 22.02 1.87
CA TYR A 351 1.70 21.30 3.11
C TYR A 351 0.78 20.09 3.36
N SER A 352 0.63 19.21 2.34
CA SER A 352 0.02 17.89 2.49
C SER A 352 1.10 16.84 2.77
N ASP A 353 0.85 15.90 3.68
CA ASP A 353 1.87 14.95 4.14
C ASP A 353 2.10 13.81 3.13
N PHE A 354 1.06 13.35 2.49
CA PHE A 354 1.10 12.37 1.40
C PHE A 354 0.00 12.70 0.38
N LEU A 355 0.02 12.04 -0.78
CA LEU A 355 -0.94 12.28 -1.85
C LEU A 355 -2.02 11.21 -1.83
N TYR A 356 -3.26 11.65 -1.73
CA TYR A 356 -4.43 10.79 -1.75
C TYR A 356 -5.22 11.05 -3.02
N THR A 357 -5.61 9.99 -3.72
CA THR A 357 -6.39 10.07 -4.95
C THR A 357 -7.55 9.09 -4.90
N GLU A 358 -8.74 9.59 -5.03
CA GLU A 358 -9.93 8.78 -5.29
C GLU A 358 -10.01 8.50 -6.79
N VAL A 359 -9.99 7.20 -7.16
CA VAL A 359 -9.79 6.78 -8.54
C VAL A 359 -11.13 6.54 -9.24
N TRP A 360 -11.40 7.33 -10.28
CA TRP A 360 -12.60 7.24 -11.11
C TRP A 360 -12.25 7.11 -12.59
N SER A 361 -13.27 6.85 -13.41
CA SER A 361 -13.12 6.90 -14.88
C SER A 361 -12.60 8.29 -15.32
N PRO A 362 -11.68 8.35 -16.31
CA PRO A 362 -11.26 7.28 -17.22
C PRO A 362 -10.06 6.42 -16.73
N SER A 363 -9.70 6.45 -15.46
CA SER A 363 -8.58 5.66 -14.91
C SER A 363 -9.02 4.23 -14.57
N ASP A 364 -9.41 3.44 -15.58
CA ASP A 364 -10.11 2.18 -15.38
C ASP A 364 -9.23 0.93 -15.51
N SER A 365 -8.01 1.06 -16.07
CA SER A 365 -7.10 -0.06 -16.28
C SER A 365 -6.03 -0.20 -15.18
N TYR A 366 -5.42 -1.38 -15.05
CA TYR A 366 -4.24 -1.56 -14.20
C TYR A 366 -3.10 -0.61 -14.58
N GLY A 367 -2.96 -0.29 -15.87
CA GLY A 367 -1.98 0.69 -16.36
C GLY A 367 -2.21 2.08 -15.78
N ASP A 368 -3.46 2.48 -15.62
CA ASP A 368 -3.83 3.79 -15.09
C ASP A 368 -3.48 3.93 -13.60
N LEU A 369 -3.67 2.88 -12.78
CA LEU A 369 -3.23 2.90 -11.37
C LEU A 369 -1.73 3.20 -11.25
N ALA A 370 -0.92 2.51 -12.06
CA ALA A 370 0.52 2.74 -12.11
C ALA A 370 0.86 4.15 -12.60
N LEU A 371 0.12 4.66 -13.58
CA LEU A 371 0.30 6.01 -14.11
C LEU A 371 0.00 7.08 -13.05
N LEU A 372 -1.10 6.95 -12.31
CA LEU A 372 -1.46 7.85 -11.21
C LEU A 372 -0.36 7.93 -10.15
N ILE A 373 0.17 6.77 -9.71
CA ILE A 373 1.27 6.73 -8.74
C ILE A 373 2.53 7.42 -9.29
N LYS A 374 2.90 7.15 -10.54
CA LYS A 374 4.06 7.79 -11.19
C LYS A 374 3.87 9.30 -11.34
N GLN A 375 2.67 9.76 -11.70
CA GLN A 375 2.35 11.19 -11.80
C GLN A 375 2.47 11.87 -10.44
N ASN A 376 1.94 11.27 -9.38
CA ASN A 376 2.05 11.78 -8.02
C ASN A 376 3.52 11.87 -7.56
N ASN A 377 4.34 10.87 -7.89
CA ASN A 377 5.77 10.90 -7.62
C ASN A 377 6.45 12.10 -8.31
N ILE A 378 6.12 12.35 -9.59
CA ILE A 378 6.64 13.49 -10.35
C ILE A 378 6.18 14.81 -9.73
N LEU A 379 4.88 14.96 -9.45
CA LEU A 379 4.30 16.19 -8.90
C LEU A 379 4.89 16.57 -7.54
N SER A 380 5.26 15.58 -6.73
CA SER A 380 5.87 15.76 -5.40
C SER A 380 7.41 15.69 -5.42
N ASN A 381 8.07 15.59 -6.57
CA ASN A 381 9.51 15.34 -6.68
C ASN A 381 9.96 14.10 -5.86
N ASN A 382 9.16 13.04 -5.83
CA ASN A 382 9.37 11.81 -5.06
C ASN A 382 9.46 12.02 -3.54
N THR A 383 8.91 13.12 -3.00
CA THR A 383 8.95 13.40 -1.55
C THR A 383 7.74 12.87 -0.80
N LYS A 384 6.63 12.60 -1.50
CA LYS A 384 5.35 12.17 -0.91
C LYS A 384 4.90 10.84 -1.52
N ASN A 385 4.54 9.91 -0.68
CA ASN A 385 3.96 8.63 -1.11
C ASN A 385 2.48 8.80 -1.50
N THR A 386 1.96 7.85 -2.28
CA THR A 386 0.58 7.85 -2.78
C THR A 386 -0.28 6.82 -2.05
N VAL A 387 -1.49 7.23 -1.70
CA VAL A 387 -2.60 6.37 -1.28
C VAL A 387 -3.70 6.48 -2.34
N LEU A 388 -4.17 5.37 -2.87
CA LEU A 388 -5.29 5.32 -3.81
C LEU A 388 -6.54 4.79 -3.11
N ALA A 389 -7.64 5.54 -3.16
CA ALA A 389 -8.97 5.03 -2.87
C ALA A 389 -9.53 4.41 -4.16
N ALA A 390 -9.32 3.11 -4.32
CA ALA A 390 -9.67 2.36 -5.51
C ALA A 390 -10.73 1.31 -5.16
N TYR A 391 -12.00 1.66 -5.33
CA TYR A 391 -13.14 0.84 -4.91
C TYR A 391 -13.29 -0.42 -5.77
N MET A 392 -13.06 -1.58 -5.14
CA MET A 392 -13.11 -2.88 -5.80
C MET A 392 -14.53 -3.44 -5.87
N ASN A 393 -14.84 -4.15 -6.96
CA ASN A 393 -16.11 -4.84 -7.17
C ASN A 393 -17.34 -3.92 -6.98
N TYR A 394 -17.24 -2.69 -7.46
CA TYR A 394 -18.13 -1.57 -7.18
C TYR A 394 -19.63 -1.89 -7.42
N ASP A 395 -19.97 -2.51 -8.57
CA ASP A 395 -21.37 -2.86 -8.85
C ASP A 395 -21.88 -4.01 -7.96
N MET A 396 -20.98 -4.89 -7.50
CA MET A 396 -21.36 -5.96 -6.56
C MET A 396 -21.71 -5.39 -5.19
N SER A 397 -21.09 -4.26 -4.77
CA SER A 397 -21.35 -3.63 -3.47
C SER A 397 -22.78 -3.10 -3.29
N LYS A 398 -23.57 -3.05 -4.37
CA LYS A 398 -24.99 -2.72 -4.31
C LYS A 398 -25.84 -3.80 -3.62
N ASN A 399 -25.30 -5.02 -3.48
CA ASN A 399 -25.97 -6.17 -2.89
C ASN A 399 -25.04 -6.89 -1.91
N LYS A 400 -25.63 -7.62 -0.96
CA LYS A 400 -24.86 -8.49 -0.05
C LYS A 400 -24.13 -9.59 -0.80
N GLY A 401 -22.84 -9.78 -0.50
CA GLY A 401 -21.98 -10.76 -1.16
C GLY A 401 -20.56 -10.79 -0.61
N TYR A 402 -19.63 -11.14 -1.47
CA TYR A 402 -18.21 -11.22 -1.12
C TYR A 402 -17.37 -10.55 -2.20
N PHE A 403 -16.27 -9.94 -1.79
CA PHE A 403 -15.24 -9.49 -2.71
C PHE A 403 -14.67 -10.65 -3.53
N ASN A 404 -14.30 -10.35 -4.76
CA ASN A 404 -13.59 -11.29 -5.63
C ASN A 404 -12.10 -11.30 -5.24
N THR A 405 -11.65 -12.31 -4.51
CA THR A 405 -10.25 -12.46 -4.05
C THR A 405 -9.22 -12.25 -5.18
N PRO A 406 -9.34 -12.88 -6.37
CA PRO A 406 -8.38 -12.67 -7.45
C PRO A 406 -8.25 -11.22 -7.90
N SER A 407 -9.35 -10.48 -8.02
CA SER A 407 -9.29 -9.08 -8.47
C SER A 407 -8.63 -8.17 -7.44
N VAL A 408 -8.93 -8.35 -6.15
CA VAL A 408 -8.32 -7.58 -5.06
C VAL A 408 -6.81 -7.81 -5.02
N LEU A 409 -6.35 -9.07 -5.05
CA LEU A 409 -4.93 -9.39 -5.00
C LEU A 409 -4.18 -8.88 -6.24
N MET A 410 -4.78 -8.96 -7.42
CA MET A 410 -4.18 -8.40 -8.65
C MET A 410 -4.03 -6.88 -8.56
N THR A 411 -5.07 -6.18 -8.08
CA THR A 411 -5.04 -4.73 -7.89
C THR A 411 -3.98 -4.31 -6.87
N ASN A 412 -3.92 -5.00 -5.73
CA ASN A 412 -2.90 -4.74 -4.71
C ASN A 412 -1.48 -5.04 -5.21
N SER A 413 -1.30 -6.10 -6.02
CA SER A 413 -0.01 -6.39 -6.67
C SER A 413 0.47 -5.19 -7.49
N VAL A 414 -0.42 -4.57 -8.27
CA VAL A 414 -0.08 -3.40 -9.08
C VAL A 414 0.20 -2.18 -8.20
N ILE A 415 -0.71 -1.82 -7.31
CA ILE A 415 -0.57 -0.63 -6.46
C ILE A 415 0.73 -0.69 -5.65
N PHE A 416 0.99 -1.83 -4.98
CA PHE A 416 2.13 -1.98 -4.09
C PHE A 416 3.46 -2.09 -4.86
N ALA A 417 3.49 -2.78 -5.99
CA ALA A 417 4.69 -2.87 -6.82
C ALA A 417 5.12 -1.52 -7.40
N PHE A 418 4.17 -0.62 -7.67
CA PHE A 418 4.46 0.77 -8.07
C PHE A 418 4.69 1.73 -6.89
N GLY A 419 4.63 1.23 -5.65
CA GLY A 419 4.96 1.99 -4.44
C GLY A 419 3.79 2.78 -3.85
N GLY A 420 2.55 2.54 -4.30
CA GLY A 420 1.35 3.07 -3.68
C GLY A 420 0.92 2.30 -2.45
N ALA A 421 -0.08 2.83 -1.74
CA ALA A 421 -0.89 2.11 -0.78
C ALA A 421 -2.36 2.17 -1.22
N HIS A 422 -3.16 1.22 -0.78
CA HIS A 422 -4.57 1.11 -1.10
C HIS A 422 -5.42 1.46 0.11
N LEU A 423 -6.33 2.42 0.00
CA LEU A 423 -7.37 2.64 1.00
C LEU A 423 -8.49 1.63 0.73
N GLU A 424 -8.48 0.53 1.45
CA GLU A 424 -9.45 -0.55 1.27
C GLU A 424 -9.98 -1.13 2.59
N LEU A 425 -9.31 -0.87 3.71
CA LEU A 425 -9.58 -1.50 5.00
C LEU A 425 -10.05 -0.48 6.05
N GLY A 426 -11.10 -0.85 6.78
CA GLY A 426 -11.67 -0.14 7.90
C GLY A 426 -12.36 -1.11 8.86
N GLU A 427 -13.51 -0.72 9.38
CA GLU A 427 -14.40 -1.66 10.11
C GLU A 427 -14.78 -2.85 9.23
N HIS A 428 -14.80 -2.65 7.93
CA HIS A 428 -14.99 -3.62 6.86
C HIS A 428 -14.09 -3.27 5.67
N MET A 429 -14.13 -4.05 4.59
CA MET A 429 -13.45 -3.71 3.35
C MET A 429 -14.34 -2.80 2.49
N LEU A 430 -13.72 -1.80 1.85
CA LEU A 430 -14.39 -0.72 1.13
C LEU A 430 -14.74 -1.11 -0.32
N GLY A 431 -16.02 -1.09 -0.67
CA GLY A 431 -16.50 -1.44 -2.02
C GLY A 431 -16.98 -0.26 -2.86
N ASN A 432 -17.26 0.89 -2.24
CA ASN A 432 -17.71 2.10 -2.93
C ASN A 432 -17.44 3.37 -2.09
N GLU A 433 -17.79 4.54 -2.63
CA GLU A 433 -17.59 5.86 -2.02
C GLU A 433 -18.45 6.12 -0.79
N TYR A 434 -19.51 5.35 -0.59
CA TYR A 434 -20.29 5.41 0.63
C TYR A 434 -19.68 4.48 1.67
N PHE A 435 -18.76 4.97 2.46
CA PHE A 435 -17.93 4.19 3.39
C PHE A 435 -18.72 3.33 4.38
N PRO A 436 -19.92 3.71 4.86
CA PRO A 436 -20.73 2.83 5.68
C PRO A 436 -21.31 1.60 4.96
N ASN A 437 -21.11 1.45 3.65
CA ASN A 437 -21.58 0.28 2.90
C ASN A 437 -20.73 -0.95 3.20
N ASP A 438 -21.30 -1.90 3.95
CA ASP A 438 -20.71 -3.17 4.36
C ASP A 438 -21.28 -4.38 3.60
N ASN A 439 -21.84 -4.16 2.41
CA ASN A 439 -22.52 -5.23 1.67
C ASN A 439 -21.59 -6.36 1.22
N LEU A 440 -20.32 -6.06 0.95
CA LEU A 440 -19.35 -7.09 0.56
C LEU A 440 -18.46 -7.48 1.74
N GLY A 441 -18.47 -8.78 2.07
CA GLY A 441 -17.58 -9.37 3.06
C GLY A 441 -16.29 -9.92 2.44
N MET A 442 -15.25 -10.07 3.24
CA MET A 442 -14.04 -10.80 2.86
C MET A 442 -14.18 -12.29 3.20
N LYS A 443 -13.87 -13.17 2.25
CA LYS A 443 -13.67 -14.60 2.52
C LYS A 443 -12.34 -14.80 3.26
N ASP A 444 -12.15 -15.97 3.87
CA ASP A 444 -10.96 -16.24 4.68
C ASP A 444 -9.68 -16.31 3.85
N ASP A 445 -9.77 -16.76 2.58
CA ASP A 445 -8.65 -16.73 1.64
C ASP A 445 -8.20 -15.29 1.34
N LEU A 446 -9.13 -14.34 1.19
CA LEU A 446 -8.80 -12.94 1.01
C LEU A 446 -8.20 -12.33 2.27
N LYS A 447 -8.81 -12.58 3.45
CA LYS A 447 -8.29 -12.06 4.72
C LYS A 447 -6.84 -12.48 4.96
N SER A 448 -6.55 -13.78 4.80
CA SER A 448 -5.20 -14.32 5.02
C SER A 448 -4.20 -13.81 3.98
N SER A 449 -4.60 -13.72 2.70
CA SER A 449 -3.74 -13.18 1.65
C SER A 449 -3.43 -11.70 1.87
N LEU A 450 -4.41 -10.89 2.28
CA LEU A 450 -4.18 -9.47 2.57
C LEU A 450 -3.19 -9.28 3.73
N VAL A 451 -3.22 -10.10 4.78
CA VAL A 451 -2.18 -10.04 5.83
C VAL A 451 -0.80 -10.21 5.21
N SER A 452 -0.59 -11.24 4.37
CA SER A 452 0.70 -11.47 3.71
C SER A 452 1.11 -10.31 2.78
N TYR A 453 0.15 -9.69 2.08
CA TYR A 453 0.41 -8.53 1.21
C TYR A 453 0.82 -7.29 1.99
N TYR A 454 0.18 -7.02 3.12
CA TYR A 454 0.54 -5.88 3.98
C TYR A 454 1.83 -6.13 4.76
N ASP A 455 2.09 -7.37 5.22
CA ASP A 455 3.41 -7.76 5.77
C ASP A 455 4.52 -7.52 4.75
N PHE A 456 4.29 -7.91 3.49
CA PHE A 456 5.22 -7.69 2.39
C PHE A 456 5.44 -6.20 2.10
N LEU A 457 4.35 -5.42 2.05
CA LEU A 457 4.41 -3.97 1.83
C LEU A 457 5.27 -3.28 2.91
N VAL A 458 5.15 -3.71 4.15
CA VAL A 458 5.94 -3.22 5.29
C VAL A 458 7.39 -3.69 5.23
N ALA A 459 7.61 -4.99 5.10
CA ALA A 459 8.96 -5.57 5.12
C ALA A 459 9.87 -5.01 4.02
N TYR A 460 9.30 -4.74 2.85
CA TYR A 460 10.02 -4.26 1.67
C TYR A 460 9.72 -2.80 1.30
N GLN A 461 9.16 -1.99 2.23
CA GLN A 461 8.81 -0.58 1.98
C GLN A 461 9.98 0.25 1.44
N ASN A 462 11.23 -0.07 1.82
CA ASN A 462 12.40 0.63 1.34
C ASN A 462 12.71 0.37 -0.15
N LEU A 463 12.29 -0.78 -0.71
CA LEU A 463 12.39 -1.06 -2.14
C LEU A 463 11.17 -0.56 -2.90
N LEU A 464 10.00 -0.66 -2.28
CA LEU A 464 8.72 -0.35 -2.92
C LEU A 464 8.42 1.16 -2.90
N ARG A 465 8.68 1.86 -1.79
CA ARG A 465 8.12 3.17 -1.48
C ARG A 465 9.15 4.25 -1.13
N ASP A 466 10.44 3.96 -1.08
CA ASP A 466 11.49 4.89 -0.67
C ASP A 466 12.35 5.35 -1.86
N GLY A 467 11.74 6.12 -2.76
CA GLY A 467 12.42 6.67 -3.92
C GLY A 467 12.71 5.64 -5.01
N GLY A 468 13.78 5.88 -5.78
CA GLY A 468 14.17 5.07 -6.93
C GLY A 468 13.56 5.54 -8.26
N THR A 469 14.04 4.95 -9.36
CA THR A 469 13.63 5.30 -10.72
C THR A 469 13.13 4.07 -11.45
N PHE A 470 11.91 4.11 -11.96
CA PHE A 470 11.35 3.04 -12.80
C PHE A 470 12.06 2.94 -14.14
N ASN A 471 12.29 1.72 -14.62
CA ASN A 471 12.92 1.43 -15.89
C ASN A 471 12.32 0.18 -16.55
N THR A 472 12.55 0.04 -17.84
CA THR A 472 12.30 -1.21 -18.57
C THR A 472 13.46 -2.17 -18.33
N VAL A 473 13.16 -3.46 -18.20
CA VAL A 473 14.15 -4.54 -18.05
C VAL A 473 14.15 -5.36 -19.32
N ASP A 474 15.33 -5.54 -19.92
CA ASP A 474 15.52 -6.46 -21.06
C ASP A 474 15.69 -7.88 -20.51
N ILE A 475 14.58 -8.61 -20.43
CA ILE A 475 14.49 -9.96 -19.87
C ILE A 475 13.57 -10.84 -20.72
N SER A 476 13.92 -12.11 -20.87
CA SER A 476 13.14 -13.06 -21.64
C SER A 476 13.11 -14.46 -21.01
N SER A 477 12.06 -15.25 -21.33
CA SER A 477 11.96 -16.67 -20.97
C SER A 477 12.63 -17.52 -22.01
N ILE A 478 13.58 -18.35 -21.57
CA ILE A 478 14.35 -19.23 -22.46
C ILE A 478 13.57 -20.49 -22.79
N ASP A 479 12.90 -21.07 -21.79
CA ASP A 479 12.13 -22.30 -21.90
C ASP A 479 10.70 -22.09 -22.39
N LYS A 480 10.32 -20.83 -22.65
CA LYS A 480 8.99 -20.43 -23.16
C LYS A 480 7.81 -20.90 -22.30
N LYS A 481 8.03 -21.17 -21.02
CA LYS A 481 6.96 -21.54 -20.09
C LYS A 481 6.01 -20.37 -19.80
N LEU A 482 6.49 -19.14 -19.99
CA LEU A 482 5.69 -17.93 -19.88
C LEU A 482 6.10 -16.92 -20.96
N THR A 483 5.18 -16.03 -21.31
CA THR A 483 5.45 -14.86 -22.15
C THR A 483 5.63 -13.65 -21.24
N LEU A 484 6.81 -13.00 -21.35
CA LEU A 484 7.10 -11.74 -20.65
C LEU A 484 6.81 -10.56 -21.56
N GLU A 485 6.15 -9.56 -21.02
CA GLU A 485 5.91 -8.29 -21.70
C GLU A 485 6.33 -7.12 -20.80
N PRO A 486 6.90 -6.04 -21.37
CA PRO A 486 7.08 -4.80 -20.65
C PRO A 486 5.73 -4.25 -20.15
N TRP A 487 5.74 -3.57 -19.00
CA TRP A 487 4.57 -2.86 -18.53
C TRP A 487 4.12 -1.74 -19.51
N PRO A 488 2.80 -1.51 -19.76
CA PRO A 488 1.64 -2.18 -19.14
C PRO A 488 1.37 -3.56 -19.72
N ALA A 489 0.76 -4.41 -18.90
CA ALA A 489 0.47 -5.78 -19.25
C ALA A 489 -0.71 -5.92 -20.21
N SER A 490 -0.74 -7.06 -20.92
CA SER A 490 -1.92 -7.58 -21.58
C SER A 490 -2.37 -8.91 -20.97
N ALA A 491 -3.62 -9.27 -21.20
CA ALA A 491 -4.15 -10.57 -20.76
C ALA A 491 -3.38 -11.73 -21.40
N GLY A 492 -3.11 -12.77 -20.62
CA GLY A 492 -2.39 -13.96 -21.08
C GLY A 492 -0.88 -13.93 -20.84
N ASN A 493 -0.30 -12.82 -20.39
CA ASN A 493 1.13 -12.61 -20.25
C ASN A 493 1.54 -12.30 -18.80
N VAL A 494 2.85 -12.32 -18.53
CA VAL A 494 3.44 -11.79 -17.30
C VAL A 494 4.06 -10.44 -17.61
N ALA A 495 3.60 -9.40 -16.96
CA ALA A 495 4.16 -8.06 -17.09
C ALA A 495 5.43 -7.91 -16.28
N VAL A 496 6.45 -7.29 -16.87
CA VAL A 496 7.71 -6.99 -16.18
C VAL A 496 8.03 -5.52 -16.26
N PHE A 497 8.45 -4.96 -15.13
CA PHE A 497 9.07 -3.64 -15.08
C PHE A 497 10.14 -3.60 -14.00
N GLY A 498 11.05 -2.66 -14.12
CA GLY A 498 12.15 -2.50 -13.20
C GLY A 498 12.05 -1.23 -12.37
N LYS A 499 12.79 -1.22 -11.26
CA LYS A 499 13.07 -0.04 -10.45
C LYS A 499 14.52 -0.08 -10.00
N LYS A 500 15.23 1.03 -10.17
CA LYS A 500 16.62 1.17 -9.71
C LYS A 500 16.66 1.96 -8.42
N ILE A 501 17.35 1.41 -7.42
CA ILE A 501 17.65 2.08 -6.14
C ILE A 501 19.12 1.85 -5.83
N ASN A 502 19.95 2.90 -5.88
CA ASN A 502 21.39 2.81 -5.69
C ASN A 502 22.01 1.74 -6.63
N THR A 503 22.62 0.69 -6.06
CA THR A 503 23.23 -0.45 -6.78
C THR A 503 22.27 -1.63 -6.96
N LEU A 504 20.98 -1.44 -6.70
CA LEU A 504 19.97 -2.50 -6.82
C LEU A 504 19.14 -2.30 -8.10
N GLN A 505 18.93 -3.37 -8.84
CA GLN A 505 17.87 -3.47 -9.84
C GLN A 505 16.77 -4.35 -9.26
N ILE A 506 15.62 -3.77 -9.00
CA ILE A 506 14.41 -4.49 -8.61
C ILE A 506 13.63 -4.80 -9.88
N MET A 507 13.19 -6.03 -10.06
CA MET A 507 12.33 -6.47 -11.16
C MET A 507 11.02 -6.99 -10.58
N HIS A 508 9.90 -6.41 -11.00
CA HIS A 508 8.57 -6.86 -10.62
C HIS A 508 7.96 -7.66 -11.76
N PHE A 509 7.44 -8.83 -11.42
CA PHE A 509 6.72 -9.73 -12.32
C PHE A 509 5.27 -9.80 -11.84
N ILE A 510 4.32 -9.34 -12.64
CA ILE A 510 2.88 -9.40 -12.32
C ILE A 510 2.20 -10.31 -13.33
N ASN A 511 1.52 -11.31 -12.82
CA ASN A 511 1.01 -12.44 -13.62
C ASN A 511 -0.43 -12.21 -14.08
N PHE A 512 -0.62 -11.91 -15.37
CA PHE A 512 -1.93 -11.75 -16.01
C PHE A 512 -2.33 -12.96 -16.89
N THR A 513 -1.67 -14.12 -16.73
CA THR A 513 -1.80 -15.25 -17.65
C THR A 513 -3.23 -15.81 -17.80
N ASN A 514 -4.10 -15.61 -16.84
CA ASN A 514 -5.50 -16.04 -16.91
C ASN A 514 -6.49 -14.87 -16.75
N SER A 515 -5.99 -13.64 -16.90
CA SER A 515 -6.79 -12.45 -16.69
C SER A 515 -8.00 -12.40 -17.63
N LYS A 516 -9.17 -12.11 -17.09
CA LYS A 516 -10.44 -11.98 -17.82
C LYS A 516 -10.77 -10.52 -18.13
N THR A 517 -10.13 -9.59 -17.46
CA THR A 517 -10.30 -8.16 -17.65
C THR A 517 -9.00 -7.43 -17.34
N GLN A 518 -8.78 -6.28 -18.00
CA GLN A 518 -7.73 -5.34 -17.64
C GLN A 518 -8.27 -4.18 -16.78
N SER A 519 -9.57 -4.19 -16.45
CA SER A 519 -10.15 -3.26 -15.50
C SER A 519 -9.80 -3.67 -14.08
N TRP A 520 -9.08 -2.80 -13.37
CA TRP A 520 -8.68 -3.04 -11.98
C TRP A 520 -9.89 -3.15 -11.04
N ARG A 521 -10.96 -2.41 -11.30
CA ARG A 521 -12.16 -2.35 -10.45
C ARG A 521 -12.93 -3.67 -10.44
N ASP A 522 -12.88 -4.43 -11.55
CA ASP A 522 -13.60 -5.69 -11.72
C ASP A 522 -15.05 -5.62 -11.19
N ASN A 523 -15.82 -4.66 -11.71
CA ASN A 523 -17.15 -4.28 -11.20
C ASN A 523 -18.07 -5.46 -10.89
N THR A 524 -17.98 -6.54 -11.66
CA THR A 524 -18.88 -7.70 -11.59
C THR A 524 -18.20 -8.97 -11.06
N GLY A 525 -16.93 -8.90 -10.66
CA GLY A 525 -16.21 -10.03 -10.05
C GLY A 525 -15.88 -11.17 -11.01
N ILE A 526 -15.51 -10.86 -12.26
CA ILE A 526 -15.19 -11.88 -13.29
C ILE A 526 -13.72 -12.31 -13.30
N GLN A 527 -12.85 -11.60 -12.61
CA GLN A 527 -11.42 -11.93 -12.55
C GLN A 527 -11.20 -13.28 -11.87
N VAL A 528 -10.32 -14.07 -12.42
CA VAL A 528 -9.92 -15.38 -11.87
C VAL A 528 -8.45 -15.38 -11.49
N SER A 529 -8.05 -16.35 -10.67
CA SER A 529 -6.64 -16.52 -10.30
C SER A 529 -5.75 -16.73 -11.51
N PRO A 530 -4.55 -16.12 -11.55
CA PRO A 530 -3.56 -16.42 -12.56
C PRO A 530 -3.14 -17.89 -12.54
N LEU A 531 -2.55 -18.36 -13.64
CA LEU A 531 -1.92 -19.68 -13.66
C LEU A 531 -0.67 -19.67 -12.77
N LEU A 532 -0.51 -20.69 -11.93
CA LEU A 532 0.73 -20.90 -11.20
C LEU A 532 1.77 -21.46 -12.17
N ILE A 533 2.85 -20.71 -12.42
CA ILE A 533 3.95 -21.11 -13.32
C ILE A 533 5.17 -21.42 -12.46
N LYS A 534 5.87 -22.52 -12.75
CA LYS A 534 7.01 -22.98 -11.96
C LYS A 534 8.26 -23.20 -12.80
N ASP A 535 9.42 -23.02 -12.15
CA ASP A 535 10.75 -23.39 -12.67
C ASP A 535 11.02 -22.81 -14.06
N THR A 536 10.78 -21.50 -14.22
CA THR A 536 10.98 -20.81 -15.50
C THR A 536 12.41 -20.29 -15.62
N LYS A 537 13.09 -20.68 -16.68
CA LYS A 537 14.46 -20.23 -16.97
C LYS A 537 14.41 -18.86 -17.65
N LEU A 538 14.96 -17.84 -16.98
CA LEU A 538 14.98 -16.45 -17.44
C LEU A 538 16.41 -15.99 -17.74
N VAL A 539 16.55 -15.09 -18.72
CA VAL A 539 17.79 -14.41 -19.03
C VAL A 539 17.55 -12.91 -19.16
N PHE A 540 18.44 -12.12 -18.56
CA PHE A 540 18.45 -10.66 -18.71
C PHE A 540 19.85 -10.15 -19.04
N ALA A 541 19.92 -8.94 -19.59
CA ALA A 541 21.19 -8.30 -19.93
C ALA A 541 21.73 -7.48 -18.75
N SER A 542 23.03 -7.67 -18.43
CA SER A 542 23.76 -6.84 -17.48
C SER A 542 25.20 -6.62 -17.93
N THR A 543 25.63 -5.36 -18.00
CA THR A 543 27.02 -4.99 -18.26
C THR A 543 27.87 -4.97 -16.99
N ALA A 544 27.23 -4.89 -15.81
CA ALA A 544 27.90 -4.91 -14.51
C ALA A 544 27.95 -6.35 -13.97
N PRO A 545 29.00 -6.71 -13.21
CA PRO A 545 29.04 -7.98 -12.50
C PRO A 545 27.91 -8.07 -11.46
N VAL A 546 27.14 -9.15 -11.52
CA VAL A 546 26.10 -9.44 -10.54
C VAL A 546 26.73 -10.13 -9.34
N LYS A 547 26.49 -9.60 -8.14
CA LYS A 547 26.95 -10.18 -6.88
C LYS A 547 25.95 -11.15 -6.28
N LYS A 548 24.66 -10.83 -6.40
CA LYS A 548 23.59 -11.61 -5.76
C LYS A 548 22.28 -11.41 -6.50
N ILE A 549 21.46 -12.46 -6.56
CA ILE A 549 20.06 -12.38 -6.96
C ILE A 549 19.24 -13.02 -5.84
N TRP A 550 18.15 -12.37 -5.46
CA TRP A 550 17.19 -12.93 -4.52
C TRP A 550 15.77 -12.57 -4.91
N ILE A 551 14.80 -13.34 -4.40
CA ILE A 551 13.37 -13.19 -4.66
C ILE A 551 12.59 -13.09 -3.37
N ALA A 552 11.49 -12.35 -3.39
CA ALA A 552 10.44 -12.36 -2.39
C ALA A 552 9.07 -12.17 -3.07
N SER A 553 8.03 -12.77 -2.50
CA SER A 553 6.68 -12.73 -3.06
C SER A 553 5.66 -12.75 -1.91
N PRO A 554 4.62 -11.88 -1.92
CA PRO A 554 3.56 -11.95 -0.90
C PRO A 554 2.73 -13.23 -1.00
N ASP A 555 2.77 -13.89 -2.16
CA ASP A 555 2.02 -15.11 -2.44
C ASP A 555 2.72 -16.38 -1.96
N ILE A 556 4.03 -16.30 -1.63
CA ILE A 556 4.89 -17.47 -1.44
C ILE A 556 5.71 -17.31 -0.17
N ALA A 557 5.72 -18.35 0.66
CA ALA A 557 6.50 -18.44 1.90
C ALA A 557 6.33 -17.22 2.82
N GLY A 558 5.12 -16.62 2.85
CA GLY A 558 4.81 -15.45 3.69
C GLY A 558 5.68 -14.21 3.40
N GLY A 559 6.16 -14.06 2.17
CA GLY A 559 7.03 -12.93 1.80
C GLY A 559 8.51 -13.13 2.15
N ALA A 560 8.92 -14.27 2.69
CA ALA A 560 10.31 -14.53 3.06
C ALA A 560 11.24 -14.46 1.84
N SER A 561 12.31 -13.66 1.95
CA SER A 561 13.30 -13.53 0.88
C SER A 561 14.22 -14.74 0.80
N ARG A 562 14.58 -15.16 -0.42
CA ARG A 562 15.46 -16.30 -0.72
C ARG A 562 16.45 -15.96 -1.82
N ASN A 563 17.68 -16.49 -1.70
CA ASN A 563 18.68 -16.36 -2.76
C ASN A 563 18.29 -17.23 -3.97
N LEU A 564 18.60 -16.74 -5.16
CA LEU A 564 18.51 -17.47 -6.41
C LEU A 564 19.92 -17.76 -6.93
N ASN A 565 20.12 -18.99 -7.41
CA ASN A 565 21.31 -19.34 -8.15
C ASN A 565 21.26 -18.69 -9.54
N PHE A 566 22.39 -18.21 -10.01
CA PHE A 566 22.50 -17.60 -11.33
C PHE A 566 23.88 -17.89 -11.96
N VAL A 567 23.95 -17.72 -13.25
CA VAL A 567 25.20 -17.76 -14.02
C VAL A 567 25.27 -16.51 -14.89
N GLN A 568 26.42 -15.84 -14.87
CA GLN A 568 26.72 -14.71 -15.76
C GLN A 568 27.83 -15.07 -16.73
N ILE A 569 27.52 -15.01 -18.04
CA ILE A 569 28.52 -15.15 -19.11
C ILE A 569 28.45 -13.90 -19.99
N GLY A 570 29.53 -13.13 -20.01
CA GLY A 570 29.54 -11.82 -20.65
C GLY A 570 28.44 -10.91 -20.06
N THR A 571 27.55 -10.44 -20.91
CA THR A 571 26.43 -9.59 -20.51
C THR A 571 25.14 -10.38 -20.23
N LYS A 572 25.11 -11.69 -20.46
CA LYS A 572 23.92 -12.53 -20.23
C LYS A 572 23.93 -13.08 -18.80
N VAL A 573 22.89 -12.79 -18.03
CA VAL A 573 22.65 -13.32 -16.67
C VAL A 573 21.43 -14.22 -16.71
N THR A 574 21.62 -15.50 -16.36
CA THR A 574 20.57 -16.52 -16.39
C THR A 574 20.27 -16.99 -14.97
N PHE A 575 19.00 -17.09 -14.62
CA PHE A 575 18.51 -17.64 -13.36
C PHE A 575 17.20 -18.41 -13.55
N ILE A 576 16.79 -19.16 -12.54
CA ILE A 576 15.49 -19.85 -12.52
C ILE A 576 14.55 -19.12 -11.59
N LEU A 577 13.41 -18.65 -12.12
CA LEU A 577 12.28 -18.16 -11.33
C LEU A 577 11.55 -19.38 -10.77
N PRO A 578 11.54 -19.60 -9.44
CA PRO A 578 11.03 -20.86 -8.88
C PRO A 578 9.53 -21.07 -9.12
N GLU A 579 8.75 -20.03 -8.85
CA GLU A 579 7.31 -20.03 -9.07
C GLU A 579 6.80 -18.59 -9.06
N ILE A 580 5.70 -18.33 -9.79
CA ILE A 580 4.95 -17.07 -9.76
C ILE A 580 3.46 -17.34 -9.70
N LYS A 581 2.76 -16.68 -8.75
CA LYS A 581 1.30 -16.73 -8.63
C LYS A 581 0.69 -15.39 -9.08
N TYR A 582 0.66 -14.35 -8.25
CA TYR A 582 0.20 -13.01 -8.63
C TYR A 582 1.37 -12.07 -8.86
N TRP A 583 2.31 -11.99 -7.90
CA TRP A 583 3.38 -11.00 -7.92
C TRP A 583 4.67 -11.51 -7.28
N ASP A 584 5.75 -11.38 -8.03
CA ASP A 584 7.11 -11.62 -7.53
C ASP A 584 7.96 -10.36 -7.65
N MET A 585 8.83 -10.17 -6.68
CA MET A 585 9.89 -9.16 -6.67
C MET A 585 11.25 -9.86 -6.68
N VAL A 586 11.99 -9.72 -7.78
CA VAL A 586 13.37 -10.20 -7.91
C VAL A 586 14.31 -9.02 -7.78
N VAL A 587 15.33 -9.15 -6.95
CA VAL A 587 16.32 -8.09 -6.70
C VAL A 587 17.69 -8.57 -7.11
N VAL A 588 18.37 -7.77 -7.94
CA VAL A 588 19.74 -7.97 -8.40
C VAL A 588 20.64 -6.95 -7.71
N GLU A 589 21.69 -7.42 -7.05
CA GLU A 589 22.72 -6.61 -6.38
C GLU A 589 23.98 -6.58 -7.25
N TYR A 590 24.50 -5.37 -7.50
CA TYR A 590 25.71 -5.14 -8.29
C TYR A 590 26.91 -4.74 -7.47
#